data_031ece463e08a3545dd23ca0ad918b34
#
_entry.id   031ece463e08a3545dd23ca0ad918b34
#
_cell.length_a   1.000
_cell.length_b   1.000
_cell.length_c   1.000
_cell.angle_alpha   90.00
_cell.angle_beta   90.00
_cell.angle_gamma   90.00
#
_symmetry.space_group_name_H-M   'P 1'
#
loop_
_entity.id
_entity.type
_entity.pdbx_description
1 polymer ?
#
loop_
_entity_poly.entity_id
_entity_poly.type
_entity_poly.pdbx_seq_one_letter_code
_entity_poly.pdbx_strand_id
1 'polypeptide(L)'
;QTLAMGKSSKVLVVGGGGREHALSWKLAQSKYVDTVFVAPGNPGSSSEAKIVNIEVQATDIEQLIHFAKNESIDLVVVGPEDPLVTGIVDEFTKIGIKCFGPTAEAAQLEGSKAFAKRFMQKYRIPTATYQSFSDPHSAKEFLKNSVYPMVIKADGLAAGKGVFIVNNFAMAEKSVDDIMTDQKFGSAGATIVVEEFLEGEEASFIAMVDGLNILPLATSQDHKAIGDGDVGLNTGGMGAYSPASFVDDELQKKIMDEIMLPTVHGMANEGMPYRGFLYAGLMISDQ
;
A
#
# COMPACT_ATOMS: atom_id res chain seq x y z
N GLN A 1 -2.03 -25.78 5.87
CA GLN A 1 -2.14 -26.93 4.96
C GLN A 1 -0.84 -27.05 4.17
N THR A 2 -0.11 -28.13 4.37
CA THR A 2 1.12 -28.46 3.66
C THR A 2 0.79 -28.63 2.18
N LEU A 3 1.45 -27.85 1.30
CA LEU A 3 1.45 -28.14 -0.14
C LEU A 3 1.95 -29.58 -0.30
N ALA A 4 1.20 -30.42 -1.00
CA ALA A 4 1.60 -31.79 -1.25
C ALA A 4 2.99 -31.79 -1.91
N MET A 5 3.95 -32.43 -1.25
CA MET A 5 5.29 -32.61 -1.79
C MET A 5 5.20 -33.40 -3.10
N GLY A 6 5.45 -32.75 -4.23
CA GLY A 6 5.52 -33.43 -5.54
C GLY A 6 4.94 -32.71 -6.74
N LYS A 7 4.04 -31.73 -6.58
CA LYS A 7 3.50 -30.98 -7.71
C LYS A 7 4.11 -29.58 -7.75
N SER A 8 4.74 -29.23 -8.87
CA SER A 8 5.21 -27.88 -9.13
C SER A 8 4.02 -26.95 -9.35
N SER A 9 4.07 -25.73 -8.79
CA SER A 9 2.95 -24.79 -8.81
C SER A 9 3.08 -23.78 -9.92
N LYS A 10 1.94 -23.40 -10.52
CA LYS A 10 1.80 -22.23 -11.38
C LYS A 10 1.33 -21.04 -10.54
N VAL A 11 2.01 -19.91 -10.66
CA VAL A 11 1.70 -18.69 -9.92
C VAL A 11 1.32 -17.57 -10.88
N LEU A 12 0.29 -16.80 -10.54
CA LEU A 12 -0.07 -15.57 -11.25
C LEU A 12 0.27 -14.37 -10.36
N VAL A 13 1.14 -13.48 -10.81
CA VAL A 13 1.43 -12.19 -10.18
C VAL A 13 0.66 -11.11 -10.94
N VAL A 14 -0.19 -10.38 -10.22
CA VAL A 14 -1.00 -9.28 -10.78
C VAL A 14 -0.27 -7.96 -10.57
N GLY A 15 -0.05 -7.22 -11.67
CA GLY A 15 0.61 -5.94 -11.74
C GLY A 15 1.75 -5.91 -12.75
N GLY A 16 2.34 -4.74 -12.98
CA GLY A 16 3.36 -4.53 -14.02
C GLY A 16 4.54 -3.65 -13.60
N GLY A 17 4.63 -3.29 -12.32
CA GLY A 17 5.71 -2.45 -11.81
C GLY A 17 6.97 -3.23 -11.41
N GLY A 18 7.97 -2.49 -10.90
CA GLY A 18 9.21 -3.08 -10.38
C GLY A 18 8.97 -4.00 -9.19
N ARG A 19 7.97 -3.72 -8.36
CA ARG A 19 7.54 -4.57 -7.24
C ARG A 19 7.11 -5.95 -7.76
N GLU A 20 6.23 -6.00 -8.74
CA GLU A 20 5.73 -7.25 -9.31
C GLU A 20 6.83 -8.02 -10.06
N HIS A 21 7.74 -7.31 -10.73
CA HIS A 21 8.92 -7.92 -11.34
C HIS A 21 9.79 -8.61 -10.26
N ALA A 22 10.12 -7.91 -9.18
CA ALA A 22 10.91 -8.47 -8.08
C ALA A 22 10.24 -9.68 -7.41
N LEU A 23 8.91 -9.61 -7.17
CA LEU A 23 8.12 -10.73 -6.64
C LEU A 23 8.17 -11.94 -7.58
N SER A 24 7.96 -11.71 -8.87
CA SER A 24 7.97 -12.76 -9.90
C SER A 24 9.34 -13.42 -10.02
N TRP A 25 10.41 -12.61 -10.05
CA TRP A 25 11.79 -13.09 -10.07
C TRP A 25 12.11 -13.95 -8.84
N LYS A 26 11.66 -13.53 -7.64
CA LYS A 26 11.88 -14.29 -6.41
C LYS A 26 11.09 -15.59 -6.39
N LEU A 27 9.83 -15.58 -6.81
CA LEU A 27 8.98 -16.76 -6.91
C LEU A 27 9.54 -17.78 -7.92
N ALA A 28 10.05 -17.32 -9.06
CA ALA A 28 10.64 -18.17 -10.10
C ALA A 28 11.89 -18.95 -9.63
N GLN A 29 12.62 -18.46 -8.63
CA GLN A 29 13.75 -19.14 -8.02
C GLN A 29 13.34 -20.34 -7.16
N SER A 30 12.07 -20.44 -6.78
CA SER A 30 11.59 -21.55 -5.98
C SER A 30 11.60 -22.86 -6.76
N LYS A 31 12.09 -23.93 -6.13
CA LYS A 31 12.01 -25.29 -6.69
C LYS A 31 10.58 -25.84 -6.74
N TYR A 32 9.64 -25.18 -6.07
CA TYR A 32 8.23 -25.54 -6.03
C TYR A 32 7.40 -24.80 -7.05
N VAL A 33 8.01 -23.86 -7.81
CA VAL A 33 7.33 -23.08 -8.84
C VAL A 33 7.84 -23.49 -10.21
N ASP A 34 6.90 -23.85 -11.08
CA ASP A 34 7.15 -24.22 -12.47
C ASP A 34 7.17 -22.97 -13.36
N THR A 35 6.10 -22.22 -13.31
CA THR A 35 5.90 -21.03 -14.14
C THR A 35 5.27 -19.91 -13.30
N VAL A 36 5.74 -18.69 -13.52
CA VAL A 36 5.15 -17.46 -12.99
C VAL A 36 4.57 -16.66 -14.15
N PHE A 37 3.27 -16.51 -14.18
CA PHE A 37 2.58 -15.59 -15.10
C PHE A 37 2.51 -14.21 -14.46
N VAL A 38 2.65 -13.14 -15.25
CA VAL A 38 2.58 -11.75 -14.75
C VAL A 38 1.60 -10.95 -15.61
N ALA A 39 0.65 -10.29 -14.98
CA ALA A 39 -0.45 -9.59 -15.64
C ALA A 39 -0.49 -8.09 -15.25
N PRO A 40 -0.17 -7.14 -16.14
CA PRO A 40 0.33 -7.33 -17.50
C PRO A 40 1.84 -7.61 -17.58
N GLY A 41 2.59 -7.44 -16.47
CA GLY A 41 4.04 -7.48 -16.45
C GLY A 41 4.69 -6.27 -17.12
N ASN A 42 5.98 -6.39 -17.41
CA ASN A 42 6.77 -5.38 -18.08
C ASN A 42 7.88 -6.03 -18.93
N PRO A 43 8.60 -5.29 -19.77
CA PRO A 43 9.68 -5.86 -20.60
C PRO A 43 10.78 -6.54 -19.80
N GLY A 44 11.08 -6.07 -18.57
CA GLY A 44 12.07 -6.70 -17.69
C GLY A 44 11.63 -8.08 -17.21
N SER A 45 10.38 -8.19 -16.74
CA SER A 45 9.85 -9.48 -16.26
C SER A 45 9.81 -10.54 -17.35
N SER A 46 9.52 -10.18 -18.61
CA SER A 46 9.46 -11.12 -19.72
C SER A 46 10.84 -11.71 -20.11
N SER A 47 11.93 -11.11 -19.67
CA SER A 47 13.28 -11.60 -19.91
C SER A 47 13.78 -12.63 -18.89
N GLU A 48 13.06 -12.81 -17.81
CA GLU A 48 13.43 -13.70 -16.71
C GLU A 48 13.02 -15.15 -16.97
N ALA A 49 13.85 -16.08 -16.48
CA ALA A 49 13.56 -17.51 -16.58
C ALA A 49 12.27 -17.90 -15.81
N LYS A 50 11.46 -18.76 -16.40
CA LYS A 50 10.17 -19.23 -15.88
C LYS A 50 9.09 -18.13 -15.76
N ILE A 51 9.32 -16.91 -16.23
CA ILE A 51 8.35 -15.82 -16.19
C ILE A 51 7.73 -15.61 -17.58
N VAL A 52 6.41 -15.48 -17.61
CA VAL A 52 5.61 -15.24 -18.82
C VAL A 52 4.67 -14.09 -18.56
N ASN A 53 4.83 -12.99 -19.30
CA ASN A 53 3.85 -11.91 -19.27
C ASN A 53 2.59 -12.29 -20.05
N ILE A 54 1.44 -11.86 -19.55
CA ILE A 54 0.14 -12.04 -20.23
C ILE A 54 -0.51 -10.67 -20.44
N GLU A 55 -1.15 -10.47 -21.58
CA GLU A 55 -1.77 -9.19 -21.96
C GLU A 55 -3.14 -9.00 -21.29
N VAL A 56 -3.16 -9.03 -19.94
CA VAL A 56 -4.36 -8.79 -19.14
C VAL A 56 -4.06 -7.68 -18.14
N GLN A 57 -4.91 -6.66 -18.11
CA GLN A 57 -4.74 -5.54 -17.18
C GLN A 57 -4.97 -5.97 -15.73
N ALA A 58 -4.23 -5.40 -14.79
CA ALA A 58 -4.31 -5.73 -13.36
C ALA A 58 -5.72 -5.51 -12.76
N THR A 59 -6.50 -4.61 -13.34
CA THR A 59 -7.87 -4.28 -12.91
C THR A 59 -8.96 -5.08 -13.65
N ASP A 60 -8.62 -5.86 -14.65
CA ASP A 60 -9.58 -6.71 -15.37
C ASP A 60 -9.72 -8.07 -14.68
N ILE A 61 -10.44 -8.05 -13.55
CA ILE A 61 -10.61 -9.21 -12.67
C ILE A 61 -11.26 -10.38 -13.41
N GLU A 62 -12.19 -10.13 -14.33
CA GLU A 62 -12.89 -11.17 -15.07
C GLU A 62 -11.93 -11.95 -15.98
N GLN A 63 -11.10 -11.24 -16.76
CA GLN A 63 -10.10 -11.88 -17.61
C GLN A 63 -9.01 -12.60 -16.81
N LEU A 64 -8.59 -12.03 -15.65
CA LEU A 64 -7.63 -12.68 -14.74
C LEU A 64 -8.19 -14.00 -14.20
N ILE A 65 -9.47 -14.05 -13.81
CA ILE A 65 -10.15 -15.27 -13.37
C ILE A 65 -10.25 -16.29 -14.50
N HIS A 66 -10.64 -15.86 -15.70
CA HIS A 66 -10.71 -16.74 -16.86
C HIS A 66 -9.35 -17.38 -17.16
N PHE A 67 -8.29 -16.56 -17.20
CA PHE A 67 -6.92 -17.03 -17.38
C PHE A 67 -6.50 -18.03 -16.30
N ALA A 68 -6.74 -17.69 -15.02
CA ALA A 68 -6.33 -18.51 -13.90
C ALA A 68 -7.00 -19.90 -13.91
N LYS A 69 -8.26 -20.00 -14.34
CA LYS A 69 -8.97 -21.27 -14.50
C LYS A 69 -8.37 -22.09 -15.66
N ASN A 70 -8.16 -21.47 -16.81
CA ASN A 70 -7.65 -22.16 -18.01
C ASN A 70 -6.25 -22.70 -17.80
N GLU A 71 -5.37 -21.93 -17.16
CA GLU A 71 -4.00 -22.34 -16.86
C GLU A 71 -3.86 -23.17 -15.58
N SER A 72 -4.95 -23.38 -14.82
CA SER A 72 -4.92 -24.09 -13.55
C SER A 72 -3.93 -23.45 -12.55
N ILE A 73 -4.06 -22.15 -12.34
CA ILE A 73 -3.21 -21.40 -11.39
C ILE A 73 -3.45 -21.89 -9.97
N ASP A 74 -2.37 -22.20 -9.26
CA ASP A 74 -2.41 -22.68 -7.86
C ASP A 74 -2.41 -21.53 -6.83
N LEU A 75 -1.80 -20.37 -7.19
CA LEU A 75 -1.69 -19.21 -6.32
C LEU A 75 -1.70 -17.91 -7.14
N VAL A 76 -2.47 -16.94 -6.69
CA VAL A 76 -2.41 -15.56 -7.19
C VAL A 76 -1.74 -14.67 -6.16
N VAL A 77 -0.86 -13.77 -6.58
CA VAL A 77 -0.20 -12.77 -5.75
C VAL A 77 -0.51 -11.39 -6.33
N VAL A 78 -1.12 -10.52 -5.55
CA VAL A 78 -1.55 -9.20 -6.02
C VAL A 78 -0.58 -8.13 -5.52
N GLY A 79 0.01 -7.37 -6.44
CA GLY A 79 0.93 -6.29 -6.13
C GLY A 79 0.24 -4.94 -5.89
N PRO A 80 -0.50 -4.39 -6.87
CA PRO A 80 -1.05 -3.03 -6.77
C PRO A 80 -2.32 -2.95 -5.93
N GLU A 81 -2.59 -1.76 -5.42
CA GLU A 81 -3.67 -1.47 -4.49
C GLU A 81 -5.05 -1.46 -5.17
N ASP A 82 -5.15 -0.94 -6.40
CA ASP A 82 -6.42 -0.79 -7.13
C ASP A 82 -7.21 -2.10 -7.26
N PRO A 83 -6.65 -3.22 -7.74
CA PRO A 83 -7.38 -4.48 -7.81
C PRO A 83 -7.72 -5.04 -6.41
N LEU A 84 -6.94 -4.75 -5.38
CA LEU A 84 -7.25 -5.17 -3.99
C LEU A 84 -8.50 -4.45 -3.47
N VAL A 85 -8.55 -3.13 -3.62
CA VAL A 85 -9.69 -2.32 -3.18
C VAL A 85 -10.96 -2.67 -3.96
N THR A 86 -10.82 -3.08 -5.23
CA THR A 86 -11.95 -3.50 -6.07
C THR A 86 -12.37 -4.96 -5.86
N GLY A 87 -11.67 -5.74 -5.02
CA GLY A 87 -12.13 -7.04 -4.54
C GLY A 87 -11.60 -8.25 -5.31
N ILE A 88 -10.45 -8.14 -5.96
CA ILE A 88 -9.85 -9.28 -6.68
C ILE A 88 -9.69 -10.52 -5.80
N VAL A 89 -9.30 -10.35 -4.53
CA VAL A 89 -9.11 -11.46 -3.58
C VAL A 89 -10.43 -12.15 -3.26
N ASP A 90 -11.49 -11.36 -3.10
CA ASP A 90 -12.83 -11.86 -2.83
C ASP A 90 -13.33 -12.71 -4.01
N GLU A 91 -13.12 -12.25 -5.24
CA GLU A 91 -13.53 -12.96 -6.45
C GLU A 91 -12.74 -14.26 -6.66
N PHE A 92 -11.42 -14.27 -6.43
CA PHE A 92 -10.64 -15.50 -6.48
C PHE A 92 -11.02 -16.49 -5.39
N THR A 93 -11.34 -15.99 -4.19
CA THR A 93 -11.80 -16.82 -3.06
C THR A 93 -13.12 -17.52 -3.38
N LYS A 94 -14.09 -16.83 -4.00
CA LYS A 94 -15.37 -17.41 -4.44
C LYS A 94 -15.21 -18.62 -5.37
N ILE A 95 -14.18 -18.62 -6.18
CA ILE A 95 -13.90 -19.72 -7.14
C ILE A 95 -12.90 -20.75 -6.60
N GLY A 96 -12.46 -20.62 -5.34
CA GLY A 96 -11.58 -21.57 -4.67
C GLY A 96 -10.09 -21.50 -5.09
N ILE A 97 -9.67 -20.47 -5.80
CA ILE A 97 -8.25 -20.21 -6.12
C ILE A 97 -7.64 -19.37 -4.99
N LYS A 98 -6.48 -19.81 -4.49
CA LYS A 98 -5.76 -19.09 -3.43
C LYS A 98 -5.25 -17.76 -3.97
N CYS A 99 -5.52 -16.69 -3.24
CA CYS A 99 -5.07 -15.35 -3.59
C CYS A 99 -4.40 -14.70 -2.36
N PHE A 100 -3.15 -14.27 -2.53
CA PHE A 100 -2.40 -13.56 -1.51
C PHE A 100 -2.57 -12.06 -1.69
N GLY A 101 -3.33 -11.47 -0.81
CA GLY A 101 -3.71 -10.07 -0.76
C GLY A 101 -4.84 -9.89 0.26
N PRO A 102 -5.09 -8.66 0.73
CA PRO A 102 -6.25 -8.36 1.58
C PRO A 102 -7.55 -8.41 0.77
N THR A 103 -8.65 -8.77 1.43
CA THR A 103 -10.01 -8.59 0.88
C THR A 103 -10.29 -7.12 0.61
N ALA A 104 -11.31 -6.81 -0.19
CA ALA A 104 -11.69 -5.42 -0.46
C ALA A 104 -11.93 -4.61 0.81
N GLU A 105 -12.52 -5.23 1.82
CA GLU A 105 -12.78 -4.62 3.12
C GLU A 105 -11.48 -4.35 3.89
N ALA A 106 -10.57 -5.32 3.97
CA ALA A 106 -9.27 -5.14 4.62
C ALA A 106 -8.34 -4.18 3.85
N ALA A 107 -8.45 -4.12 2.53
CA ALA A 107 -7.70 -3.20 1.68
C ALA A 107 -8.04 -1.72 1.93
N GLN A 108 -9.12 -1.41 2.69
CA GLN A 108 -9.45 -0.05 3.09
C GLN A 108 -8.39 0.60 3.98
N LEU A 109 -7.51 -0.17 4.62
CA LEU A 109 -6.34 0.40 5.31
C LEU A 109 -5.45 1.23 4.38
N GLU A 110 -5.37 0.88 3.10
CA GLU A 110 -4.66 1.64 2.07
C GLU A 110 -5.64 2.48 1.23
N GLY A 111 -6.83 1.93 0.95
CA GLY A 111 -7.83 2.53 0.07
C GLY A 111 -8.48 3.80 0.62
N SER A 112 -8.52 3.98 1.95
CA SER A 112 -9.08 5.17 2.60
C SER A 112 -8.20 5.62 3.76
N LYS A 113 -7.62 6.81 3.62
CA LYS A 113 -6.78 7.42 4.69
C LYS A 113 -7.61 7.77 5.92
N ALA A 114 -8.86 8.19 5.71
CA ALA A 114 -9.78 8.48 6.81
C ALA A 114 -10.15 7.20 7.57
N PHE A 115 -10.34 6.07 6.87
CA PHE A 115 -10.52 4.77 7.52
C PHE A 115 -9.27 4.39 8.32
N ALA A 116 -8.09 4.44 7.70
CA ALA A 116 -6.82 4.11 8.35
C ALA A 116 -6.58 4.94 9.61
N LYS A 117 -6.84 6.26 9.55
CA LYS A 117 -6.68 7.15 10.71
C LYS A 117 -7.64 6.82 11.85
N ARG A 118 -8.93 6.60 11.56
CA ARG A 118 -9.90 6.18 12.59
C ARG A 118 -9.51 4.84 13.20
N PHE A 119 -9.05 3.91 12.38
CA PHE A 119 -8.57 2.60 12.82
C PHE A 119 -7.35 2.75 13.74
N MET A 120 -6.32 3.49 13.34
CA MET A 120 -5.12 3.72 14.14
C MET A 120 -5.48 4.39 15.48
N GLN A 121 -6.37 5.38 15.47
CA GLN A 121 -6.84 6.02 16.70
C GLN A 121 -7.56 5.03 17.64
N LYS A 122 -8.45 4.19 17.09
CA LYS A 122 -9.20 3.17 17.85
C LYS A 122 -8.26 2.16 18.54
N TYR A 123 -7.24 1.73 17.84
CA TYR A 123 -6.28 0.73 18.33
C TYR A 123 -5.03 1.33 18.95
N ARG A 124 -4.99 2.65 19.14
CA ARG A 124 -3.88 3.41 19.74
C ARG A 124 -2.55 3.19 19.02
N ILE A 125 -2.60 3.04 17.71
CA ILE A 125 -1.43 2.93 16.86
C ILE A 125 -0.87 4.33 16.64
N PRO A 126 0.45 4.56 16.87
CA PRO A 126 1.07 5.87 16.67
C PRO A 126 0.82 6.39 15.25
N THR A 127 0.39 7.63 15.16
CA THR A 127 0.18 8.32 13.88
C THR A 127 0.07 9.82 14.11
N ALA A 128 0.28 10.63 13.08
CA ALA A 128 0.08 12.07 13.13
C ALA A 128 -1.33 12.44 13.62
N THR A 129 -1.46 13.49 14.40
CA THR A 129 -2.75 14.08 14.73
C THR A 129 -3.47 14.49 13.43
N TYR A 130 -4.78 14.27 13.37
CA TYR A 130 -5.51 14.46 12.13
C TYR A 130 -6.94 14.93 12.33
N GLN A 131 -7.50 15.51 11.28
CA GLN A 131 -8.94 15.72 11.14
C GLN A 131 -9.39 15.47 9.70
N SER A 132 -10.54 14.85 9.52
CA SER A 132 -11.12 14.54 8.20
C SER A 132 -12.26 15.50 7.89
N PHE A 133 -12.37 15.92 6.62
CA PHE A 133 -13.39 16.84 6.15
C PHE A 133 -13.99 16.34 4.83
N SER A 134 -15.32 16.35 4.76
CA SER A 134 -16.09 16.10 3.54
C SER A 134 -16.78 17.38 3.01
N ASP A 135 -16.58 18.51 3.70
CA ASP A 135 -17.06 19.83 3.31
C ASP A 135 -15.88 20.81 3.19
N PRO A 136 -15.67 21.42 1.99
CA PRO A 136 -14.56 22.35 1.76
C PRO A 136 -14.57 23.56 2.68
N HIS A 137 -15.78 24.08 3.02
CA HIS A 137 -15.89 25.26 3.89
C HIS A 137 -15.39 24.97 5.29
N SER A 138 -15.83 23.85 5.89
CA SER A 138 -15.39 23.40 7.21
C SER A 138 -13.89 23.13 7.24
N ALA A 139 -13.33 22.55 6.17
CA ALA A 139 -11.88 22.34 6.04
C ALA A 139 -11.10 23.69 6.06
N LYS A 140 -11.56 24.67 5.27
CA LYS A 140 -10.91 25.98 5.23
C LYS A 140 -11.00 26.73 6.56
N GLU A 141 -12.13 26.68 7.25
CA GLU A 141 -12.28 27.29 8.58
C GLU A 141 -11.35 26.67 9.62
N PHE A 142 -11.17 25.35 9.59
CA PHE A 142 -10.18 24.68 10.44
C PHE A 142 -8.76 25.12 10.11
N LEU A 143 -8.38 25.09 8.83
CA LEU A 143 -7.05 25.45 8.35
C LEU A 143 -6.67 26.91 8.62
N LYS A 144 -7.64 27.83 8.62
CA LYS A 144 -7.42 29.23 8.93
C LYS A 144 -6.88 29.45 10.35
N ASN A 145 -7.20 28.56 11.27
CA ASN A 145 -6.79 28.64 12.66
C ASN A 145 -5.68 27.63 13.03
N SER A 146 -5.16 26.92 12.05
CA SER A 146 -4.13 25.89 12.25
C SER A 146 -2.72 26.46 12.31
N VAL A 147 -1.81 25.73 12.96
CA VAL A 147 -0.38 26.01 12.97
C VAL A 147 0.27 25.27 11.81
N TYR A 148 1.12 25.94 11.06
CA TYR A 148 1.79 25.40 9.88
C TYR A 148 3.25 24.99 10.20
N PRO A 149 3.86 24.03 9.44
CA PRO A 149 3.31 23.35 8.27
C PRO A 149 2.25 22.31 8.62
N MET A 150 1.35 22.03 7.65
CA MET A 150 0.34 20.96 7.71
C MET A 150 0.43 20.08 6.46
N VAL A 151 -0.17 18.89 6.53
CA VAL A 151 -0.29 17.98 5.37
C VAL A 151 -1.76 17.77 5.04
N ILE A 152 -2.15 18.01 3.79
CA ILE A 152 -3.49 17.78 3.29
C ILE A 152 -3.43 16.61 2.30
N LYS A 153 -4.27 15.61 2.53
CA LYS A 153 -4.30 14.38 1.70
C LYS A 153 -5.70 14.11 1.17
N ALA A 154 -5.81 13.83 -0.13
CA ALA A 154 -7.03 13.21 -0.67
C ALA A 154 -7.22 11.83 -0.03
N ASP A 155 -8.46 11.48 0.36
CA ASP A 155 -8.75 10.26 1.12
C ASP A 155 -8.45 8.99 0.31
N GLY A 156 -8.95 8.92 -0.93
CA GLY A 156 -8.80 7.73 -1.76
C GLY A 156 -7.43 7.56 -2.41
N LEU A 157 -7.33 6.53 -3.25
CA LEU A 157 -6.12 6.26 -4.04
C LEU A 157 -5.90 7.38 -5.07
N ALA A 158 -4.75 8.04 -5.01
CA ALA A 158 -4.36 9.15 -5.87
C ALA A 158 -2.93 8.99 -6.42
N ALA A 159 -2.41 7.76 -6.48
CA ALA A 159 -1.08 7.41 -6.99
C ALA A 159 0.04 8.31 -6.41
N GLY A 160 -0.03 8.62 -5.11
CA GLY A 160 0.94 9.47 -4.41
C GLY A 160 0.82 10.99 -4.71
N LYS A 161 -0.03 11.40 -5.65
CA LYS A 161 -0.16 12.80 -6.10
C LYS A 161 -1.16 13.63 -5.28
N GLY A 162 -1.96 12.99 -4.44
CA GLY A 162 -2.99 13.64 -3.61
C GLY A 162 -2.49 14.09 -2.23
N VAL A 163 -1.18 14.33 -2.05
CA VAL A 163 -0.57 14.75 -0.79
C VAL A 163 0.09 16.11 -0.97
N PHE A 164 -0.28 17.07 -0.12
CA PHE A 164 0.17 18.45 -0.19
C PHE A 164 0.73 18.90 1.17
N ILE A 165 2.00 19.27 1.21
CA ILE A 165 2.60 19.94 2.35
C ILE A 165 2.34 21.44 2.17
N VAL A 166 1.67 22.07 3.13
CA VAL A 166 1.24 23.45 3.07
C VAL A 166 1.86 24.26 4.20
N ASN A 167 2.51 25.35 3.86
CA ASN A 167 3.27 26.18 4.80
C ASN A 167 2.50 27.43 5.27
N ASN A 168 1.30 27.68 4.73
CA ASN A 168 0.44 28.79 5.11
C ASN A 168 -0.99 28.55 4.62
N PHE A 169 -1.91 29.39 5.11
CA PHE A 169 -3.34 29.25 4.79
C PHE A 169 -3.64 29.40 3.29
N ALA A 170 -2.97 30.29 2.57
CA ALA A 170 -3.23 30.48 1.13
C ALA A 170 -2.92 29.19 0.33
N MET A 171 -1.82 28.51 0.66
CA MET A 171 -1.50 27.20 0.05
C MET A 171 -2.52 26.13 0.46
N ALA A 172 -2.93 26.13 1.72
CA ALA A 172 -3.92 25.18 2.24
C ALA A 172 -5.29 25.36 1.56
N GLU A 173 -5.78 26.59 1.47
CA GLU A 173 -7.03 26.93 0.79
C GLU A 173 -7.02 26.48 -0.67
N LYS A 174 -5.93 26.77 -1.39
CA LYS A 174 -5.75 26.32 -2.77
C LYS A 174 -5.78 24.79 -2.88
N SER A 175 -5.11 24.07 -1.95
CA SER A 175 -5.09 22.61 -1.96
C SER A 175 -6.48 22.00 -1.69
N VAL A 176 -7.27 22.60 -0.79
CA VAL A 176 -8.66 22.20 -0.57
C VAL A 176 -9.49 22.39 -1.84
N ASP A 177 -9.33 23.54 -2.51
CA ASP A 177 -10.04 23.79 -3.78
C ASP A 177 -9.63 22.79 -4.86
N ASP A 178 -8.34 22.60 -5.06
CA ASP A 178 -7.81 21.64 -6.04
C ASP A 178 -8.34 20.22 -5.82
N ILE A 179 -8.45 19.77 -4.57
CA ILE A 179 -8.89 18.41 -4.25
C ILE A 179 -10.41 18.30 -4.26
N MET A 180 -11.11 19.15 -3.52
CA MET A 180 -12.52 18.95 -3.20
C MET A 180 -13.46 19.70 -4.16
N THR A 181 -13.10 20.94 -4.54
CA THR A 181 -13.94 21.80 -5.40
C THR A 181 -13.72 21.48 -6.88
N ASP A 182 -12.47 21.50 -7.32
CA ASP A 182 -12.09 21.23 -8.72
C ASP A 182 -12.03 19.72 -9.04
N GLN A 183 -12.12 18.87 -8.01
CA GLN A 183 -12.15 17.40 -8.10
C GLN A 183 -11.00 16.82 -8.93
N LYS A 184 -9.77 17.39 -8.82
CA LYS A 184 -8.59 16.93 -9.58
C LYS A 184 -8.25 15.45 -9.39
N PHE A 185 -8.75 14.84 -8.31
CA PHE A 185 -8.59 13.41 -7.99
C PHE A 185 -9.90 12.63 -8.07
N GLY A 186 -10.93 13.18 -8.74
CA GLY A 186 -12.23 12.52 -8.86
C GLY A 186 -12.82 12.19 -7.49
N SER A 187 -13.45 11.02 -7.37
CA SER A 187 -14.08 10.56 -6.11
C SER A 187 -13.10 10.41 -4.94
N ALA A 188 -11.80 10.21 -5.20
CA ALA A 188 -10.78 10.14 -4.16
C ALA A 188 -10.64 11.46 -3.38
N GLY A 189 -11.02 12.59 -3.98
CA GLY A 189 -11.02 13.92 -3.38
C GLY A 189 -12.32 14.31 -2.67
N ALA A 190 -13.32 13.44 -2.60
CA ALA A 190 -14.59 13.74 -1.91
C ALA A 190 -14.43 13.99 -0.40
N THR A 191 -13.39 13.42 0.19
CA THR A 191 -12.97 13.64 1.58
C THR A 191 -11.48 13.97 1.57
N ILE A 192 -11.05 14.84 2.47
CA ILE A 192 -9.63 15.09 2.75
C ILE A 192 -9.29 14.73 4.19
N VAL A 193 -8.04 14.36 4.41
CA VAL A 193 -7.44 14.21 5.74
C VAL A 193 -6.39 15.30 5.89
N VAL A 194 -6.54 16.12 6.91
CA VAL A 194 -5.58 17.15 7.32
C VAL A 194 -4.78 16.61 8.49
N GLU A 195 -3.46 16.63 8.39
CA GLU A 195 -2.55 16.07 9.40
C GLU A 195 -1.51 17.11 9.82
N GLU A 196 -1.00 16.98 11.06
CA GLU A 196 0.24 17.66 11.42
C GLU A 196 1.39 17.19 10.52
N PHE A 197 2.34 18.07 10.30
CA PHE A 197 3.58 17.72 9.60
C PHE A 197 4.54 17.04 10.60
N LEU A 198 4.95 15.81 10.28
CA LEU A 198 5.92 15.08 11.07
C LEU A 198 7.33 15.32 10.51
N GLU A 199 8.27 15.66 11.42
CA GLU A 199 9.70 15.75 11.10
C GLU A 199 10.41 14.46 11.50
N GLY A 200 11.38 14.02 10.69
CA GLY A 200 12.16 12.81 10.97
C GLY A 200 12.72 12.18 9.70
N GLU A 201 13.29 11.00 9.85
CA GLU A 201 13.75 10.17 8.74
C GLU A 201 12.64 9.22 8.28
N GLU A 202 12.35 9.19 6.97
CA GLU A 202 11.34 8.31 6.42
C GLU A 202 11.88 6.87 6.34
N ALA A 203 11.06 5.89 6.76
CA ALA A 203 11.34 4.47 6.59
C ALA A 203 10.12 3.72 6.10
N SER A 204 10.38 2.70 5.28
CA SER A 204 9.39 1.73 4.86
C SER A 204 9.58 0.42 5.62
N PHE A 205 8.54 -0.01 6.34
CA PHE A 205 8.48 -1.29 7.01
C PHE A 205 7.39 -2.15 6.40
N ILE A 206 7.77 -3.25 5.77
CA ILE A 206 6.85 -4.14 5.05
C ILE A 206 6.88 -5.51 5.71
N ALA A 207 5.72 -6.13 5.85
CA ALA A 207 5.61 -7.49 6.35
C ALA A 207 4.64 -8.33 5.52
N MET A 208 4.87 -9.63 5.48
CA MET A 208 3.91 -10.62 5.01
C MET A 208 3.01 -11.03 6.17
N VAL A 209 1.70 -11.03 5.95
CA VAL A 209 0.70 -11.34 6.97
C VAL A 209 -0.24 -12.44 6.46
N ASP A 210 -0.59 -13.40 7.31
CA ASP A 210 -1.51 -14.50 6.98
C ASP A 210 -2.85 -14.45 7.75
N GLY A 211 -3.12 -13.32 8.38
CA GLY A 211 -4.29 -13.08 9.23
C GLY A 211 -3.96 -12.96 10.71
N LEU A 212 -2.93 -13.64 11.20
CA LEU A 212 -2.47 -13.58 12.59
C LEU A 212 -0.94 -13.47 12.72
N ASN A 213 -0.21 -14.18 11.87
CA ASN A 213 1.25 -14.19 11.90
C ASN A 213 1.80 -13.09 11.00
N ILE A 214 2.89 -12.48 11.45
CA ILE A 214 3.57 -11.39 10.77
C ILE A 214 5.02 -11.81 10.53
N LEU A 215 5.45 -11.76 9.28
CA LEU A 215 6.84 -11.98 8.89
C LEU A 215 7.41 -10.67 8.33
N PRO A 216 8.21 -9.92 9.09
CA PRO A 216 8.86 -8.72 8.59
C PRO A 216 9.80 -9.02 7.43
N LEU A 217 9.83 -8.15 6.44
CA LEU A 217 10.82 -8.11 5.38
C LEU A 217 11.95 -7.14 5.75
N ALA A 218 13.02 -7.10 4.96
CA ALA A 218 14.06 -6.10 5.13
C ALA A 218 13.47 -4.69 5.03
N THR A 219 13.88 -3.82 5.95
CA THR A 219 13.49 -2.40 5.94
C THR A 219 14.05 -1.69 4.73
N SER A 220 13.48 -0.56 4.36
CA SER A 220 14.00 0.26 3.27
C SER A 220 13.74 1.74 3.53
N GLN A 221 14.50 2.58 2.85
CA GLN A 221 14.23 4.01 2.74
C GLN A 221 14.16 4.36 1.26
N ASP A 222 13.09 5.03 0.86
CA ASP A 222 12.93 5.60 -0.47
C ASP A 222 13.01 7.13 -0.41
N HIS A 223 13.57 7.72 -1.47
CA HIS A 223 13.72 9.16 -1.60
C HIS A 223 12.65 9.67 -2.57
N LYS A 224 11.61 10.28 -2.02
CA LYS A 224 10.41 10.69 -2.78
C LYS A 224 10.51 12.08 -3.37
N ALA A 225 11.23 13.00 -2.72
CA ALA A 225 11.38 14.37 -3.20
C ALA A 225 12.24 14.44 -4.46
N ILE A 226 11.86 15.34 -5.39
CA ILE A 226 12.53 15.48 -6.69
C ILE A 226 13.90 16.16 -6.58
N GLY A 227 14.15 16.95 -5.55
CA GLY A 227 15.37 17.75 -5.38
C GLY A 227 16.32 17.20 -4.34
N ASP A 228 17.58 17.57 -4.45
CA ASP A 228 18.63 17.25 -3.47
C ASP A 228 18.27 17.82 -2.09
N GLY A 229 18.61 17.07 -1.04
CA GLY A 229 18.28 17.45 0.34
C GLY A 229 16.81 17.25 0.72
N ASP A 230 16.14 16.33 0.05
CA ASP A 230 14.74 15.93 0.29
C ASP A 230 13.76 17.11 0.16
N VAL A 231 13.96 17.95 -0.87
CA VAL A 231 13.13 19.13 -1.14
C VAL A 231 12.37 19.00 -2.45
N GLY A 232 11.24 19.71 -2.55
CA GLY A 232 10.42 19.81 -3.76
C GLY A 232 9.21 18.87 -3.74
N LEU A 233 8.66 18.60 -4.92
CA LEU A 233 7.47 17.77 -5.05
C LEU A 233 7.80 16.28 -4.88
N ASN A 234 6.90 15.55 -4.27
CA ASN A 234 6.99 14.10 -4.19
C ASN A 234 6.82 13.47 -5.58
N THR A 235 7.63 12.43 -5.83
CA THR A 235 7.61 11.59 -7.01
C THR A 235 7.23 10.15 -6.65
N GLY A 236 7.26 9.27 -7.63
CA GLY A 236 7.15 7.82 -7.40
C GLY A 236 8.40 7.17 -6.79
N GLY A 237 9.42 7.97 -6.47
CA GLY A 237 10.73 7.57 -5.93
C GLY A 237 11.87 7.92 -6.87
N MET A 238 12.89 8.57 -6.33
CA MET A 238 14.12 8.96 -7.03
C MET A 238 15.27 7.94 -6.80
N GLY A 239 15.06 7.03 -5.87
CA GLY A 239 15.96 5.96 -5.49
C GLY A 239 15.56 5.38 -4.15
N ALA A 240 16.05 4.19 -3.86
CA ALA A 240 15.82 3.53 -2.58
C ALA A 240 17.00 2.64 -2.21
N TYR A 241 17.17 2.38 -0.93
CA TYR A 241 18.13 1.38 -0.45
C TYR A 241 17.50 0.50 0.63
N SER A 242 18.06 -0.69 0.79
CA SER A 242 17.62 -1.68 1.78
C SER A 242 18.84 -2.51 2.23
N PRO A 243 18.95 -2.84 3.54
CA PRO A 243 18.10 -2.39 4.63
C PRO A 243 18.35 -0.92 5.00
N ALA A 244 17.36 -0.27 5.65
CA ALA A 244 17.53 1.06 6.22
C ALA A 244 18.39 0.96 7.49
N SER A 245 19.61 1.51 7.44
CA SER A 245 20.65 1.29 8.46
C SER A 245 20.33 1.90 9.83
N PHE A 246 19.44 2.89 9.87
CA PHE A 246 18.99 3.55 11.10
C PHE A 246 17.84 2.82 11.81
N VAL A 247 17.27 1.77 11.17
CA VAL A 247 16.26 0.91 11.77
C VAL A 247 16.95 -0.32 12.37
N ASP A 248 17.40 -0.18 13.60
CA ASP A 248 18.04 -1.25 14.36
C ASP A 248 17.03 -2.28 14.93
N ASP A 249 17.53 -3.27 15.66
CA ASP A 249 16.69 -4.34 16.23
C ASP A 249 15.69 -3.82 17.28
N GLU A 250 16.07 -2.78 18.06
CA GLU A 250 15.21 -2.19 19.08
C GLU A 250 14.05 -1.43 18.44
N LEU A 251 14.34 -0.60 17.44
CA LEU A 251 13.33 0.12 16.67
C LEU A 251 12.44 -0.84 15.88
N GLN A 252 13.02 -1.90 15.28
CA GLN A 252 12.25 -2.95 14.60
C GLN A 252 11.25 -3.62 15.56
N LYS A 253 11.70 -3.94 16.79
CA LYS A 253 10.83 -4.48 17.82
C LYS A 253 9.72 -3.49 18.21
N LYS A 254 10.03 -2.21 18.38
CA LYS A 254 9.05 -1.16 18.68
C LYS A 254 8.00 -1.05 17.56
N ILE A 255 8.42 -1.04 16.29
CA ILE A 255 7.51 -1.02 15.13
C ILE A 255 6.57 -2.24 15.15
N MET A 256 7.12 -3.42 15.44
CA MET A 256 6.32 -4.64 15.54
C MET A 256 5.29 -4.55 16.67
N ASP A 257 5.71 -4.14 17.87
CA ASP A 257 4.87 -4.14 19.06
C ASP A 257 3.80 -3.03 19.05
N GLU A 258 4.14 -1.83 18.53
CA GLU A 258 3.27 -0.65 18.60
C GLU A 258 2.45 -0.43 17.33
N ILE A 259 2.87 -0.98 16.18
CA ILE A 259 2.23 -0.72 14.89
C ILE A 259 1.71 -2.01 14.23
N MET A 260 2.60 -2.96 13.93
CA MET A 260 2.24 -4.11 13.12
C MET A 260 1.30 -5.08 13.83
N LEU A 261 1.64 -5.49 15.05
CA LEU A 261 0.81 -6.38 15.86
C LEU A 261 -0.56 -5.76 16.19
N PRO A 262 -0.66 -4.50 16.68
CA PRO A 262 -1.96 -3.87 16.90
C PRO A 262 -2.79 -3.75 15.61
N THR A 263 -2.15 -3.50 14.46
CA THR A 263 -2.85 -3.44 13.18
C THR A 263 -3.46 -4.80 12.82
N VAL A 264 -2.67 -5.86 12.84
CA VAL A 264 -3.13 -7.20 12.45
C VAL A 264 -4.20 -7.72 13.41
N HIS A 265 -3.99 -7.57 14.71
CA HIS A 265 -4.97 -7.98 15.73
C HIS A 265 -6.24 -7.12 15.65
N GLY A 266 -6.10 -5.81 15.43
CA GLY A 266 -7.22 -4.90 15.27
C GLY A 266 -8.09 -5.28 14.07
N MET A 267 -7.47 -5.54 12.92
CA MET A 267 -8.19 -5.98 11.71
C MET A 267 -8.92 -7.31 11.94
N ALA A 268 -8.29 -8.27 12.61
CA ALA A 268 -8.94 -9.53 12.96
C ALA A 268 -10.14 -9.31 13.90
N ASN A 269 -10.02 -8.40 14.89
CA ASN A 269 -11.10 -8.08 15.82
C ASN A 269 -12.28 -7.36 15.14
N GLU A 270 -12.03 -6.60 14.06
CA GLU A 270 -13.09 -6.01 13.23
C GLU A 270 -13.76 -7.04 12.29
N GLY A 271 -13.31 -8.30 12.28
CA GLY A 271 -13.81 -9.32 11.37
C GLY A 271 -13.18 -9.29 9.97
N MET A 272 -12.16 -8.46 9.78
CA MET A 272 -11.43 -8.24 8.52
C MET A 272 -9.97 -8.72 8.63
N PRO A 273 -9.68 -10.00 8.88
CA PRO A 273 -8.31 -10.47 9.07
C PRO A 273 -7.44 -10.14 7.86
N TYR A 274 -6.36 -9.39 8.09
CA TYR A 274 -5.47 -8.95 7.02
C TYR A 274 -4.60 -10.11 6.53
N ARG A 275 -4.58 -10.33 5.22
CA ARG A 275 -3.65 -11.25 4.54
C ARG A 275 -3.02 -10.54 3.38
N GLY A 276 -1.70 -10.68 3.19
CA GLY A 276 -0.99 -9.99 2.13
C GLY A 276 0.24 -9.26 2.61
N PHE A 277 0.70 -8.30 1.82
CA PHE A 277 1.77 -7.39 2.21
C PHE A 277 1.18 -6.21 2.99
N LEU A 278 1.56 -6.08 4.25
CA LEU A 278 1.21 -4.92 5.08
C LEU A 278 2.38 -3.95 5.08
N TYR A 279 2.12 -2.72 4.68
CA TYR A 279 3.08 -1.63 4.61
C TYR A 279 2.84 -0.62 5.73
N ALA A 280 3.90 -0.22 6.41
CA ALA A 280 3.92 0.92 7.31
C ALA A 280 4.95 1.94 6.81
N GLY A 281 4.47 3.10 6.37
CA GLY A 281 5.31 4.28 6.12
C GLY A 281 5.53 5.03 7.43
N LEU A 282 6.76 5.16 7.82
CA LEU A 282 7.16 5.68 9.12
C LEU A 282 7.92 6.99 8.96
N MET A 283 7.71 7.91 9.90
CA MET A 283 8.57 9.06 10.11
C MET A 283 9.22 8.88 11.47
N ILE A 284 10.52 8.66 11.51
CA ILE A 284 11.30 8.32 12.69
C ILE A 284 12.00 9.57 13.16
N SER A 285 11.67 10.03 14.37
CA SER A 285 12.32 11.18 15.03
C SER A 285 13.22 10.71 16.15
N ASP A 286 14.20 11.53 16.52
CA ASP A 286 15.16 11.30 17.60
C ASP A 286 14.54 11.42 19.02
N GLN A 287 13.20 11.43 19.17
CA GLN A 287 12.50 11.61 20.44
C GLN A 287 11.95 10.31 21.00
#